data_369c706c01e293d445200f3039f7084e
#
_entry.id   369c706c01e293d445200f3039f7084e
#
_cell.length_a   1.000
_cell.length_b   1.000
_cell.length_c   1.000
_cell.angle_alpha   90.00
_cell.angle_beta   90.00
_cell.angle_gamma   90.00
#
_symmetry.space_group_name_H-M   'P 1'
#
loop_
_entity.id
_entity.type
_entity.pdbx_description
1 polymer ?
#
loop_
_entity_poly.entity_id
_entity_poly.type
_entity_poly.pdbx_seq_one_letter_code
_entity_poly.pdbx_strand_id
1 'polypeptide(L)'
;TYSPTTKEDKLRDEVRTRDFNWIKSDIKPEERAYRNGHRAALILITGEPGSGKGPLARTLEHNLFQNNFQSYLLDRRNVNLGVSADLGDATVEDESARRLGEVAKLFLDAGHVVISTSNAFHKEDQEDLRLLANPYQVIEIQVASQPTGEPDITMSLDQAQDAKTASTKIQDFLKEKKILMGHNYSI
;
A
#
# COMPACT_ATOMS: atom_id res chain seq x y z
N THR A 1 -14.20 -36.50 -2.46
CA THR A 1 -14.96 -35.38 -1.87
C THR A 1 -14.34 -34.09 -2.34
N TYR A 2 -14.98 -33.42 -3.28
CA TYR A 2 -14.58 -32.12 -3.81
C TYR A 2 -14.87 -31.08 -2.76
N SER A 3 -13.82 -30.51 -2.13
CA SER A 3 -13.98 -29.31 -1.30
C SER A 3 -14.13 -28.12 -2.23
N PRO A 4 -15.15 -27.27 -2.09
CA PRO A 4 -15.25 -26.06 -2.88
C PRO A 4 -14.05 -25.18 -2.60
N THR A 5 -13.34 -24.76 -3.64
CA THR A 5 -12.21 -23.83 -3.56
C THR A 5 -12.72 -22.50 -2.99
N THR A 6 -12.16 -22.04 -1.89
CA THR A 6 -12.55 -20.76 -1.30
C THR A 6 -12.12 -19.60 -2.20
N LYS A 7 -12.67 -18.39 -1.97
CA LYS A 7 -12.23 -17.17 -2.66
C LYS A 7 -10.73 -16.93 -2.45
N GLU A 8 -10.27 -17.14 -1.24
CA GLU A 8 -8.85 -17.01 -0.86
C GLU A 8 -7.96 -18.02 -1.60
N ASP A 9 -8.39 -19.28 -1.72
CA ASP A 9 -7.65 -20.30 -2.48
C ASP A 9 -7.50 -19.93 -3.95
N LYS A 10 -8.55 -19.37 -4.55
CA LYS A 10 -8.51 -18.90 -5.96
C LYS A 10 -7.51 -17.76 -6.13
N LEU A 11 -7.56 -16.76 -5.24
CA LEU A 11 -6.63 -15.65 -5.30
C LEU A 11 -5.17 -16.10 -5.12
N ARG A 12 -4.91 -17.04 -4.21
CA ARG A 12 -3.58 -17.63 -4.02
C ARG A 12 -3.07 -18.32 -5.27
N ASP A 13 -3.92 -19.08 -5.96
CA ASP A 13 -3.56 -19.77 -7.20
C ASP A 13 -3.32 -18.77 -8.35
N GLU A 14 -4.14 -17.73 -8.46
CA GLU A 14 -3.96 -16.64 -9.42
C GLU A 14 -2.64 -15.90 -9.19
N VAL A 15 -2.35 -15.53 -7.95
CA VAL A 15 -1.08 -14.86 -7.60
C VAL A 15 0.12 -15.76 -7.86
N ARG A 16 0.04 -17.04 -7.51
CA ARG A 16 1.11 -18.02 -7.80
C ARG A 16 1.36 -18.14 -9.30
N THR A 17 0.31 -18.23 -10.10
CA THR A 17 0.40 -18.31 -11.57
C THR A 17 0.99 -17.03 -12.15
N ARG A 18 0.54 -15.87 -11.67
CA ARG A 18 1.08 -14.56 -12.04
C ARG A 18 2.57 -14.48 -11.74
N ASP A 19 2.98 -14.78 -10.52
CA ASP A 19 4.37 -14.65 -10.08
C ASP A 19 5.29 -15.64 -10.78
N PHE A 20 4.81 -16.84 -11.10
CA PHE A 20 5.54 -17.83 -11.89
C PHE A 20 5.81 -17.33 -13.32
N ASN A 21 4.84 -16.64 -13.93
CA ASN A 21 4.94 -16.10 -15.29
C ASN A 21 5.47 -14.65 -15.33
N TRP A 22 5.83 -14.08 -14.18
CA TRP A 22 6.28 -12.69 -14.10
C TRP A 22 7.57 -12.48 -14.90
N ILE A 23 7.55 -11.53 -15.82
CA ILE A 23 8.74 -11.14 -16.57
C ILE A 23 9.62 -10.27 -15.66
N LYS A 24 10.71 -10.85 -15.20
CA LYS A 24 11.65 -10.17 -14.30
C LYS A 24 12.48 -9.16 -15.07
N SER A 25 12.65 -7.98 -14.46
CA SER A 25 13.61 -6.99 -14.92
C SER A 25 15.05 -7.48 -14.64
N ASP A 26 16.00 -7.06 -15.46
CA ASP A 26 17.44 -7.24 -15.18
C ASP A 26 17.90 -6.41 -13.97
N ILE A 27 17.15 -5.35 -13.63
CA ILE A 27 17.40 -4.51 -12.45
C ILE A 27 16.73 -5.14 -11.24
N LYS A 28 17.55 -5.53 -10.26
CA LYS A 28 17.07 -6.17 -9.04
C LYS A 28 16.42 -5.16 -8.07
N PRO A 29 15.49 -5.59 -7.23
CA PRO A 29 14.87 -4.72 -6.20
C PRO A 29 15.88 -4.06 -5.28
N GLU A 30 16.98 -4.74 -4.95
CA GLU A 30 18.06 -4.21 -4.11
C GLU A 30 18.82 -3.07 -4.78
N GLU A 31 19.03 -3.15 -6.09
CA GLU A 31 19.68 -2.09 -6.88
C GLU A 31 18.79 -0.85 -6.93
N ARG A 32 17.47 -1.04 -7.10
CA ARG A 32 16.49 0.06 -7.02
C ARG A 32 16.49 0.69 -5.63
N ALA A 33 16.47 -0.13 -4.58
CA ALA A 33 16.46 0.34 -3.20
C ALA A 33 17.74 1.14 -2.87
N TYR A 34 18.89 0.66 -3.30
CA TYR A 34 20.16 1.38 -3.13
C TYR A 34 20.14 2.74 -3.82
N ARG A 35 19.72 2.78 -5.08
CA ARG A 35 19.61 4.00 -5.87
C ARG A 35 18.62 5.00 -5.29
N ASN A 36 17.47 4.50 -4.83
CA ASN A 36 16.36 5.32 -4.35
C ASN A 36 16.54 5.79 -2.90
N GLY A 37 17.44 5.17 -2.14
CA GLY A 37 17.61 5.43 -0.72
C GLY A 37 16.45 4.91 0.14
N HIS A 38 15.59 4.05 -0.43
CA HIS A 38 14.46 3.40 0.24
C HIS A 38 14.09 2.10 -0.45
N ARG A 39 13.45 1.22 0.30
CA ARG A 39 12.82 0.01 -0.24
C ARG A 39 11.41 0.30 -0.73
N ALA A 40 10.92 -0.51 -1.65
CA ALA A 40 9.52 -0.49 -2.04
C ALA A 40 8.65 -1.03 -0.89
N ALA A 41 7.55 -0.35 -0.61
CA ALA A 41 6.55 -0.78 0.36
C ALA A 41 5.19 -0.17 0.03
N LEU A 42 4.12 -0.87 0.38
CA LEU A 42 2.76 -0.35 0.32
C LEU A 42 2.37 0.18 1.69
N ILE A 43 2.08 1.47 1.77
CA ILE A 43 1.57 2.14 2.97
C ILE A 43 0.05 2.27 2.81
N LEU A 44 -0.68 1.53 3.62
CA LEU A 44 -2.12 1.51 3.58
C LEU A 44 -2.70 2.27 4.77
N ILE A 45 -3.35 3.40 4.52
CA ILE A 45 -3.98 4.21 5.55
C ILE A 45 -5.48 3.92 5.55
N THR A 46 -5.96 3.31 6.61
CA THR A 46 -7.36 2.92 6.76
C THR A 46 -8.07 3.82 7.77
N GLY A 47 -9.37 3.96 7.61
CA GLY A 47 -10.20 4.74 8.54
C GLY A 47 -11.55 5.08 7.93
N GLU A 48 -12.50 5.43 8.78
CA GLU A 48 -13.82 5.85 8.34
C GLU A 48 -13.80 7.13 7.47
N PRO A 49 -14.82 7.38 6.66
CA PRO A 49 -14.97 8.67 5.97
C PRO A 49 -14.85 9.84 6.95
N GLY A 50 -14.07 10.85 6.60
CA GLY A 50 -13.84 12.01 7.47
C GLY A 50 -12.79 11.83 8.58
N SER A 51 -12.14 10.67 8.67
CA SER A 51 -11.11 10.40 9.69
C SER A 51 -9.81 11.20 9.52
N GLY A 52 -9.63 11.89 8.39
CA GLY A 52 -8.38 12.61 8.09
C GLY A 52 -7.36 11.80 7.29
N LYS A 53 -7.66 10.55 6.93
CA LYS A 53 -6.74 9.68 6.17
C LYS A 53 -6.32 10.24 4.82
N GLY A 54 -7.22 10.92 4.11
CA GLY A 54 -6.91 11.51 2.80
C GLY A 54 -5.89 12.65 2.87
N PRO A 55 -6.12 13.69 3.69
CA PRO A 55 -5.13 14.72 3.97
C PRO A 55 -3.80 14.17 4.48
N LEU A 56 -3.84 13.17 5.38
CA LEU A 56 -2.65 12.51 5.90
C LEU A 56 -1.84 11.83 4.78
N ALA A 57 -2.51 11.09 3.90
CA ALA A 57 -1.87 10.43 2.76
C ALA A 57 -1.17 11.41 1.83
N ARG A 58 -1.83 12.54 1.50
CA ARG A 58 -1.23 13.59 0.66
C ARG A 58 -0.04 14.28 1.34
N THR A 59 -0.14 14.52 2.63
CA THR A 59 0.96 15.13 3.41
C THR A 59 2.16 14.17 3.47
N LEU A 60 1.90 12.89 3.69
CA LEU A 60 2.96 11.87 3.70
C LEU A 60 3.65 11.78 2.32
N GLU A 61 2.90 11.71 1.23
CA GLU A 61 3.46 11.69 -0.12
C GLU A 61 4.32 12.92 -0.38
N HIS A 62 3.79 14.12 -0.07
CA HIS A 62 4.52 15.37 -0.24
C HIS A 62 5.83 15.39 0.54
N ASN A 63 5.81 14.96 1.80
CA ASN A 63 7.01 14.93 2.64
C ASN A 63 8.05 13.92 2.15
N LEU A 64 7.62 12.75 1.69
CA LEU A 64 8.52 11.76 1.09
C LEU A 64 9.14 12.30 -0.19
N PHE A 65 8.34 12.94 -1.05
CA PHE A 65 8.82 13.55 -2.28
C PHE A 65 9.84 14.66 -2.01
N GLN A 66 9.59 15.56 -1.04
CA GLN A 66 10.52 16.63 -0.64
C GLN A 66 11.84 16.08 -0.09
N ASN A 67 11.83 14.89 0.47
CA ASN A 67 13.03 14.19 0.95
C ASN A 67 13.69 13.31 -0.13
N ASN A 68 13.33 13.51 -1.40
CA ASN A 68 13.84 12.78 -2.57
C ASN A 68 13.56 11.26 -2.56
N PHE A 69 12.55 10.80 -1.82
CA PHE A 69 12.06 9.44 -1.93
C PHE A 69 11.07 9.32 -3.07
N GLN A 70 11.12 8.21 -3.80
CA GLN A 70 10.15 7.93 -4.85
C GLN A 70 8.87 7.40 -4.22
N SER A 71 7.88 8.26 -4.13
CA SER A 71 6.55 7.95 -3.58
C SER A 71 5.46 8.22 -4.60
N TYR A 72 4.36 7.49 -4.49
CA TYR A 72 3.18 7.68 -5.32
C TYR A 72 1.91 7.43 -4.52
N LEU A 73 1.01 8.40 -4.55
CA LEU A 73 -0.33 8.25 -3.97
C LEU A 73 -1.24 7.56 -4.98
N LEU A 74 -1.45 6.26 -4.77
CA LEU A 74 -2.35 5.45 -5.58
C LEU A 74 -3.78 5.56 -5.01
N ASP A 75 -4.51 6.55 -5.49
CA ASP A 75 -5.89 6.78 -5.07
C ASP A 75 -6.83 5.80 -5.78
N ARG A 76 -7.62 5.05 -5.03
CA ARG A 76 -8.60 4.08 -5.56
C ARG A 76 -9.57 4.71 -6.56
N ARG A 77 -9.94 5.98 -6.35
CA ARG A 77 -10.83 6.70 -7.29
C ARG A 77 -10.21 6.82 -8.67
N ASN A 78 -8.90 7.10 -8.75
CA ASN A 78 -8.19 7.18 -10.03
C ASN A 78 -8.11 5.81 -10.71
N VAL A 79 -7.91 4.73 -9.96
CA VAL A 79 -7.97 3.37 -10.50
C VAL A 79 -9.38 3.05 -11.03
N ASN A 80 -10.42 3.46 -10.32
CA ASN A 80 -11.80 3.25 -10.74
C ASN A 80 -12.17 4.06 -11.98
N LEU A 81 -11.61 5.25 -12.18
CA LEU A 81 -11.82 6.06 -13.38
C LEU A 81 -11.15 5.50 -14.63
N GLY A 82 -10.10 4.70 -14.47
CA GLY A 82 -9.31 4.13 -15.57
C GLY A 82 -9.37 2.60 -15.62
N VAL A 83 -8.48 1.95 -14.91
CA VAL A 83 -8.30 0.48 -14.94
C VAL A 83 -9.56 -0.29 -14.60
N SER A 84 -10.40 0.24 -13.73
CA SER A 84 -11.66 -0.38 -13.28
C SER A 84 -12.92 0.31 -13.81
N ALA A 85 -12.81 1.14 -14.84
CA ALA A 85 -13.94 1.89 -15.39
C ALA A 85 -15.04 0.98 -15.99
N ASP A 86 -14.68 -0.24 -16.35
CA ASP A 86 -15.60 -1.28 -16.87
C ASP A 86 -16.48 -1.92 -15.80
N LEU A 87 -16.16 -1.75 -14.52
CA LEU A 87 -16.82 -2.48 -13.44
C LEU A 87 -18.19 -1.91 -13.04
N GLY A 88 -18.49 -0.65 -13.34
CA GLY A 88 -19.75 0.01 -12.92
C GLY A 88 -19.93 0.08 -11.41
N ASP A 89 -21.09 0.59 -10.97
CA ASP A 89 -21.31 0.97 -9.55
C ASP A 89 -21.71 -0.18 -8.60
N ALA A 90 -22.08 -1.36 -9.10
CA ALA A 90 -22.97 -2.20 -8.30
C ALA A 90 -22.39 -3.50 -7.70
N THR A 91 -21.23 -4.01 -8.12
CA THR A 91 -20.91 -5.41 -7.73
C THR A 91 -19.47 -5.70 -7.34
N VAL A 92 -18.61 -4.71 -7.16
CA VAL A 92 -17.21 -4.98 -7.45
C VAL A 92 -16.22 -4.34 -6.50
N GLU A 93 -16.58 -4.18 -5.22
CA GLU A 93 -15.59 -3.74 -4.23
C GLU A 93 -14.38 -4.68 -4.22
N ASP A 94 -14.62 -5.99 -4.24
CA ASP A 94 -13.59 -7.03 -4.24
C ASP A 94 -12.70 -6.97 -5.49
N GLU A 95 -13.31 -6.90 -6.68
CA GLU A 95 -12.55 -6.84 -7.93
C GLU A 95 -11.82 -5.52 -8.10
N SER A 96 -12.42 -4.41 -7.69
CA SER A 96 -11.75 -3.10 -7.67
C SER A 96 -10.55 -3.10 -6.70
N ALA A 97 -10.70 -3.72 -5.52
CA ALA A 97 -9.61 -3.87 -4.56
C ALA A 97 -8.50 -4.76 -5.11
N ARG A 98 -8.85 -5.87 -5.77
CA ARG A 98 -7.89 -6.75 -6.43
C ARG A 98 -7.11 -6.01 -7.51
N ARG A 99 -7.77 -5.27 -8.39
CA ARG A 99 -7.13 -4.48 -9.45
C ARG A 99 -6.23 -3.37 -8.88
N LEU A 100 -6.66 -2.72 -7.80
CA LEU A 100 -5.81 -1.77 -7.08
C LEU A 100 -4.52 -2.45 -6.59
N GLY A 101 -4.63 -3.64 -6.00
CA GLY A 101 -3.49 -4.44 -5.55
C GLY A 101 -2.54 -4.82 -6.69
N GLU A 102 -3.07 -5.20 -7.85
CA GLU A 102 -2.28 -5.52 -9.04
C GLU A 102 -1.55 -4.28 -9.60
N VAL A 103 -2.21 -3.12 -9.63
CA VAL A 103 -1.57 -1.86 -10.01
C VAL A 103 -0.49 -1.47 -8.99
N ALA A 104 -0.78 -1.58 -7.70
CA ALA A 104 0.20 -1.35 -6.64
C ALA A 104 1.43 -2.24 -6.80
N LYS A 105 1.25 -3.52 -7.15
CA LYS A 105 2.35 -4.46 -7.42
C LYS A 105 3.30 -3.95 -8.50
N LEU A 106 2.79 -3.35 -9.57
CA LEU A 106 3.64 -2.78 -10.63
C LEU A 106 4.48 -1.60 -10.12
N PHE A 107 3.89 -0.70 -9.33
CA PHE A 107 4.64 0.40 -8.72
C PHE A 107 5.67 -0.08 -7.70
N LEU A 108 5.35 -1.10 -6.92
CA LEU A 108 6.28 -1.73 -5.98
C LEU A 108 7.46 -2.38 -6.72
N ASP A 109 7.18 -3.08 -7.82
CA ASP A 109 8.20 -3.66 -8.67
C ASP A 109 9.10 -2.60 -9.32
N ALA A 110 8.54 -1.42 -9.62
CA ALA A 110 9.31 -0.25 -10.06
C ALA A 110 10.12 0.42 -8.95
N GLY A 111 9.96 0.01 -7.69
CA GLY A 111 10.74 0.48 -6.55
C GLY A 111 10.12 1.62 -5.77
N HIS A 112 8.84 1.92 -5.95
CA HIS A 112 8.17 3.03 -5.27
C HIS A 112 7.71 2.68 -3.85
N VAL A 113 7.63 3.71 -3.00
CA VAL A 113 6.76 3.70 -1.82
C VAL A 113 5.36 4.08 -2.30
N VAL A 114 4.45 3.13 -2.27
CA VAL A 114 3.07 3.33 -2.70
C VAL A 114 2.22 3.66 -1.48
N ILE A 115 1.46 4.74 -1.56
CA ILE A 115 0.52 5.15 -0.50
C ILE A 115 -0.89 4.96 -1.04
N SER A 116 -1.74 4.29 -0.29
CA SER A 116 -3.15 4.16 -0.64
C SER A 116 -4.02 4.34 0.59
N THR A 117 -5.25 4.76 0.37
CA THR A 117 -6.24 4.92 1.45
C THR A 117 -7.42 4.01 1.21
N SER A 118 -8.00 3.50 2.28
CA SER A 118 -9.25 2.77 2.23
C SER A 118 -10.15 3.11 3.42
N ASN A 119 -11.43 2.88 3.26
CA ASN A 119 -12.34 2.77 4.39
C ASN A 119 -11.97 1.52 5.20
N ALA A 120 -12.55 1.33 6.38
CA ALA A 120 -12.22 0.19 7.24
C ALA A 120 -12.13 -1.12 6.44
N PHE A 121 -10.99 -1.78 6.54
CA PHE A 121 -10.77 -3.09 5.91
C PHE A 121 -11.27 -4.20 6.82
N HIS A 122 -11.90 -5.19 6.22
CA HIS A 122 -12.01 -6.49 6.83
C HIS A 122 -10.64 -7.19 6.82
N LYS A 123 -10.39 -8.05 7.78
CA LYS A 123 -9.11 -8.78 7.88
C LYS A 123 -8.76 -9.53 6.58
N GLU A 124 -9.76 -10.07 5.91
CA GLU A 124 -9.62 -10.76 4.63
C GLU A 124 -9.07 -9.85 3.52
N ASP A 125 -9.55 -8.61 3.43
CA ASP A 125 -9.07 -7.66 2.42
C ASP A 125 -7.60 -7.27 2.65
N GLN A 126 -7.17 -7.22 3.91
CA GLN A 126 -5.76 -6.97 4.25
C GLN A 126 -4.87 -8.14 3.84
N GLU A 127 -5.33 -9.37 4.09
CA GLU A 127 -4.63 -10.59 3.70
C GLU A 127 -4.50 -10.68 2.18
N ASP A 128 -5.56 -10.35 1.45
CA ASP A 128 -5.57 -10.28 -0.01
C ASP A 128 -4.55 -9.26 -0.55
N LEU A 129 -4.49 -8.06 0.05
CA LEU A 129 -3.50 -7.05 -0.35
C LEU A 129 -2.07 -7.47 -0.05
N ARG A 130 -1.82 -8.11 1.11
CA ARG A 130 -0.50 -8.65 1.44
C ARG A 130 -0.08 -9.72 0.43
N LEU A 131 -1.00 -10.57 0.04
CA LEU A 131 -0.76 -11.61 -0.95
C LEU A 131 -0.45 -11.01 -2.33
N LEU A 132 -1.24 -10.03 -2.78
CA LEU A 132 -1.05 -9.34 -4.07
C LEU A 132 0.28 -8.56 -4.11
N ALA A 133 0.67 -7.93 -3.02
CA ALA A 133 1.90 -7.13 -2.92
C ALA A 133 3.17 -7.96 -2.70
N ASN A 134 3.04 -9.23 -2.32
CA ASN A 134 4.22 -10.09 -2.04
C ASN A 134 5.23 -10.05 -3.20
N PRO A 135 6.55 -9.97 -2.97
CA PRO A 135 7.27 -10.05 -1.69
C PRO A 135 7.44 -8.72 -0.94
N TYR A 136 6.81 -7.64 -1.40
CA TYR A 136 6.96 -6.32 -0.79
C TYR A 136 6.16 -6.21 0.51
N GLN A 137 6.65 -5.37 1.43
CA GLN A 137 5.98 -5.14 2.71
C GLN A 137 4.72 -4.28 2.54
N VAL A 138 3.70 -4.62 3.30
CA VAL A 138 2.49 -3.80 3.46
C VAL A 138 2.49 -3.28 4.90
N ILE A 139 2.52 -1.95 5.05
CA ILE A 139 2.45 -1.27 6.33
C ILE A 139 1.05 -0.69 6.49
N GLU A 140 0.34 -1.15 7.50
CA GLU A 140 -1.01 -0.69 7.79
C GLU A 140 -1.01 0.39 8.86
N ILE A 141 -1.66 1.51 8.55
CA ILE A 141 -1.88 2.61 9.47
C ILE A 141 -3.38 2.78 9.64
N GLN A 142 -3.87 2.53 10.84
CA GLN A 142 -5.29 2.64 11.12
C GLN A 142 -5.60 3.94 11.87
N VAL A 143 -6.48 4.76 11.28
CA VAL A 143 -7.01 5.97 11.90
C VAL A 143 -8.40 5.66 12.44
N ALA A 144 -8.50 5.45 13.75
CA ALA A 144 -9.74 5.04 14.39
C ALA A 144 -9.78 5.45 15.87
N SER A 145 -11.00 5.66 16.39
CA SER A 145 -11.21 5.84 17.83
C SER A 145 -11.00 4.53 18.60
N GLN A 146 -11.35 3.42 17.97
CA GLN A 146 -11.12 2.07 18.49
C GLN A 146 -10.51 1.22 17.35
N PRO A 147 -9.19 0.99 17.38
CA PRO A 147 -8.55 0.18 16.36
C PRO A 147 -8.99 -1.29 16.43
N THR A 148 -9.04 -1.92 15.28
CA THR A 148 -9.38 -3.33 15.13
C THR A 148 -8.22 -4.08 14.48
N GLY A 149 -8.05 -5.35 14.84
CA GLY A 149 -6.94 -6.15 14.30
C GLY A 149 -5.59 -5.74 14.91
N GLU A 150 -4.54 -5.95 14.14
CA GLU A 150 -3.15 -5.67 14.53
C GLU A 150 -2.45 -4.79 13.47
N PRO A 151 -2.88 -3.52 13.32
CA PRO A 151 -2.19 -2.61 12.41
C PRO A 151 -0.79 -2.28 12.91
N ASP A 152 0.11 -1.92 12.01
CA ASP A 152 1.49 -1.53 12.35
C ASP A 152 1.52 -0.20 13.13
N ILE A 153 0.62 0.73 12.79
CA ILE A 153 0.44 2.01 13.48
C ILE A 153 -1.04 2.26 13.72
N THR A 154 -1.36 2.70 14.93
CA THR A 154 -2.69 3.24 15.25
C THR A 154 -2.60 4.72 15.52
N MET A 155 -3.59 5.47 15.04
CA MET A 155 -3.75 6.91 15.28
C MET A 155 -5.19 7.20 15.68
N SER A 156 -5.38 8.09 16.66
CA SER A 156 -6.68 8.66 16.94
C SER A 156 -7.09 9.64 15.83
N LEU A 157 -8.37 10.00 15.78
CA LEU A 157 -8.86 11.01 14.83
C LEU A 157 -8.15 12.36 15.03
N ASP A 158 -7.93 12.77 16.29
CA ASP A 158 -7.25 14.03 16.61
C ASP A 158 -5.78 14.00 16.14
N GLN A 159 -5.09 12.88 16.32
CA GLN A 159 -3.72 12.72 15.81
C GLN A 159 -3.65 12.82 14.30
N ALA A 160 -4.60 12.24 13.58
CA ALA A 160 -4.64 12.29 12.12
C ALA A 160 -5.02 13.68 11.58
N GLN A 161 -5.74 14.49 12.34
CA GLN A 161 -6.05 15.89 11.99
C GLN A 161 -4.78 16.75 11.92
N ASP A 162 -3.78 16.50 12.76
CA ASP A 162 -2.44 17.07 12.60
C ASP A 162 -1.61 16.22 11.62
N ALA A 163 -1.94 16.34 10.34
CA ALA A 163 -1.31 15.55 9.26
C ALA A 163 0.22 15.69 9.22
N LYS A 164 0.77 16.84 9.62
CA LYS A 164 2.22 17.08 9.65
C LYS A 164 2.89 16.20 10.71
N THR A 165 2.41 16.25 11.94
CA THR A 165 2.94 15.43 13.04
C THR A 165 2.70 13.94 12.79
N ALA A 166 1.51 13.57 12.31
CA ALA A 166 1.17 12.20 11.95
C ALA A 166 2.09 11.66 10.84
N SER A 167 2.35 12.45 9.79
CA SER A 167 3.28 12.08 8.72
C SER A 167 4.70 11.86 9.24
N THR A 168 5.17 12.69 10.16
CA THR A 168 6.50 12.53 10.78
C THR A 168 6.56 11.21 11.56
N LYS A 169 5.55 10.89 12.34
CA LYS A 169 5.46 9.61 13.06
C LYS A 169 5.55 8.41 12.12
N ILE A 170 4.84 8.47 10.99
CA ILE A 170 4.90 7.42 9.96
C ILE A 170 6.31 7.31 9.37
N GLN A 171 6.93 8.42 9.01
CA GLN A 171 8.29 8.42 8.44
C GLN A 171 9.31 7.87 9.42
N ASP A 172 9.22 8.19 10.71
CA ASP A 172 10.10 7.65 11.74
C ASP A 172 9.95 6.13 11.87
N PHE A 173 8.71 5.62 11.83
CA PHE A 173 8.44 4.19 11.79
C PHE A 173 9.05 3.52 10.55
N LEU A 174 8.91 4.14 9.37
CA LEU A 174 9.49 3.62 8.13
C LEU A 174 11.03 3.59 8.16
N LYS A 175 11.67 4.56 8.82
CA LYS A 175 13.12 4.57 9.07
C LYS A 175 13.52 3.45 10.02
N GLU A 176 12.79 3.26 11.11
CA GLU A 176 13.02 2.18 12.07
C GLU A 176 12.93 0.81 11.40
N LYS A 177 11.97 0.61 10.52
CA LYS A 177 11.80 -0.61 9.71
C LYS A 177 12.78 -0.72 8.55
N LYS A 178 13.69 0.23 8.37
CA LYS A 178 14.67 0.29 7.27
C LYS A 178 14.02 0.28 5.88
N ILE A 179 12.80 0.80 5.77
CA ILE A 179 12.16 1.09 4.50
C ILE A 179 12.75 2.38 3.94
N LEU A 180 12.78 3.46 4.74
CA LEU A 180 13.52 4.68 4.42
C LEU A 180 14.94 4.58 4.99
N MET A 181 15.95 4.64 4.13
CA MET A 181 17.36 4.49 4.49
C MET A 181 18.16 5.77 4.31
N GLY A 182 17.66 6.68 3.48
CA GLY A 182 18.38 7.88 3.05
C GLY A 182 19.32 7.64 1.87
N HIS A 183 19.71 8.71 1.23
CA HIS A 183 20.64 8.65 0.10
C HIS A 183 22.08 8.64 0.63
N ASN A 184 22.77 7.52 0.46
CA ASN A 184 24.20 7.45 0.65
C ASN A 184 24.88 8.12 -0.55
N TYR A 185 25.01 9.43 -0.53
CA TYR A 185 25.93 10.13 -1.42
C TYR A 185 27.36 9.96 -0.88
N SER A 186 27.94 8.78 -1.12
CA SER A 186 29.40 8.69 -1.19
C SER A 186 29.77 8.96 -2.63
N ILE A 187 30.21 10.19 -2.91
CA ILE A 187 30.92 10.55 -4.12
C ILE A 187 32.30 9.92 -4.05
#